data_34777907476ed6721ff577449168b7b4
#
_entry.id   34777907476ed6721ff577449168b7b4
#
_cell.length_a   1.000
_cell.length_b   1.000
_cell.length_c   1.000
_cell.angle_alpha   90.00
_cell.angle_beta   90.00
_cell.angle_gamma   90.00
#
_symmetry.space_group_name_H-M   'P 1'
#
loop_
_entity.id
_entity.type
_entity.pdbx_description
1 polymer ?
#
loop_
_entity_poly.entity_id
_entity_poly.type
_entity_poly.pdbx_seq_one_letter_code
_entity_poly.pdbx_strand_id
1 'polypeptide(L)'
;GDENYNRVYVIGLIVAAVVILVYTFMGGFKAVCTTDLIQGLMMIVAILTVPVLAYAILTFDTSFSSALAAKGVEQPAQFLNFFVNGDGTPVSAVSTISNLAWGLGYFGMPHILVRFMAVKSNEEIKKSRKIAVVWVIISLTASCLIGLIARGYLTAQLDDATSESVFIRTIQQLFSGNGVLIFIGGIFL
;
A
#
# COMPACT_ATOMS: atom_id res chain seq x y z
N GLY A 1 -12.44 -3.98 -27.25
CA GLY A 1 -12.26 -4.08 -25.80
C GLY A 1 -11.79 -2.79 -25.17
N ASP A 2 -10.77 -2.16 -25.73
CA ASP A 2 -10.07 -1.04 -25.07
C ASP A 2 -10.84 0.28 -25.06
N GLU A 3 -11.62 0.59 -26.08
CA GLU A 3 -12.42 1.82 -26.10
C GLU A 3 -13.53 1.85 -25.04
N ASN A 4 -14.21 0.72 -24.82
CA ASN A 4 -15.25 0.62 -23.80
C ASN A 4 -14.65 0.70 -22.39
N TYR A 5 -13.48 0.09 -22.16
CA TYR A 5 -12.78 0.18 -20.91
C TYR A 5 -12.36 1.62 -20.58
N ASN A 6 -11.78 2.34 -21.57
CA ASN A 6 -11.40 3.73 -21.41
C ASN A 6 -12.58 4.64 -21.14
N ARG A 7 -13.73 4.43 -21.79
CA ARG A 7 -14.96 5.20 -21.54
C ARG A 7 -15.49 4.99 -20.14
N VAL A 8 -15.60 3.74 -19.69
CA VAL A 8 -16.06 3.41 -18.32
C VAL A 8 -15.12 4.00 -17.27
N TYR A 9 -13.81 3.90 -17.49
CA TYR A 9 -12.81 4.50 -16.63
C TYR A 9 -12.95 6.02 -16.52
N VAL A 10 -13.06 6.73 -17.65
CA VAL A 10 -13.22 8.20 -17.68
C VAL A 10 -14.53 8.63 -17.01
N ILE A 11 -15.63 7.93 -17.28
CA ILE A 11 -16.92 8.22 -16.63
C ILE A 11 -16.82 8.03 -15.12
N GLY A 12 -16.22 6.93 -14.66
CA GLY A 12 -15.99 6.65 -13.23
C GLY A 12 -15.15 7.74 -12.56
N LEU A 13 -14.09 8.20 -13.23
CA LEU A 13 -13.22 9.26 -12.74
C LEU A 13 -13.98 10.61 -12.64
N ILE A 14 -14.79 10.97 -13.62
CA ILE A 14 -15.61 12.18 -13.59
C ILE A 14 -16.63 12.12 -12.46
N VAL A 15 -17.34 11.00 -12.31
CA VAL A 15 -18.32 10.80 -11.24
C VAL A 15 -17.65 10.92 -9.87
N ALA A 16 -16.52 10.26 -9.67
CA ALA A 16 -15.76 10.35 -8.42
C ALA A 16 -15.32 11.80 -8.13
N ALA A 17 -14.79 12.50 -9.12
CA ALA A 17 -14.39 13.90 -8.99
C ALA A 17 -15.56 14.81 -8.60
N VAL A 18 -16.72 14.65 -9.21
CA VAL A 18 -17.93 15.42 -8.90
C VAL A 18 -18.38 15.13 -7.45
N VAL A 19 -18.43 13.86 -7.04
CA VAL A 19 -18.80 13.48 -5.67
C VAL A 19 -17.85 14.11 -4.67
N ILE A 20 -16.53 14.04 -4.92
CA ILE A 20 -15.51 14.66 -4.05
C ILE A 20 -15.72 16.16 -3.95
N LEU A 21 -15.93 16.85 -5.08
CA LEU A 21 -16.18 18.28 -5.08
C LEU A 21 -17.43 18.65 -4.28
N VAL A 22 -18.55 17.95 -4.49
CA VAL A 22 -19.80 18.21 -3.79
C VAL A 22 -19.66 18.08 -2.29
N TYR A 23 -19.12 16.98 -1.78
CA TYR A 23 -19.00 16.82 -0.32
C TYR A 23 -17.94 17.76 0.29
N THR A 24 -16.90 18.11 -0.46
CA THR A 24 -15.89 19.07 -0.01
C THR A 24 -16.46 20.48 0.11
N PHE A 25 -17.25 20.91 -0.86
CA PHE A 25 -17.93 22.20 -0.82
C PHE A 25 -18.97 22.29 0.30
N MET A 26 -19.74 21.21 0.52
CA MET A 26 -20.79 21.18 1.55
C MET A 26 -20.23 21.04 2.96
N GLY A 27 -19.20 20.24 3.17
CA GLY A 27 -18.70 19.89 4.48
C GLY A 27 -17.39 20.56 4.89
N GLY A 28 -16.72 21.22 3.96
CA GLY A 28 -15.44 21.90 4.19
C GLY A 28 -14.35 20.99 4.76
N PHE A 29 -13.39 21.58 5.45
CA PHE A 29 -12.22 20.89 6.02
C PHE A 29 -12.60 19.73 6.98
N LYS A 30 -13.66 19.90 7.77
CA LYS A 30 -14.11 18.88 8.73
C LYS A 30 -14.60 17.61 8.03
N ALA A 31 -15.36 17.76 6.94
CA ALA A 31 -15.84 16.62 6.16
C ALA A 31 -14.68 15.86 5.53
N VAL A 32 -13.72 16.57 4.94
CA VAL A 32 -12.50 15.96 4.36
C VAL A 32 -11.73 15.17 5.42
N CYS A 33 -11.48 15.74 6.59
CA CYS A 33 -10.77 15.05 7.66
C CYS A 33 -11.54 13.81 8.17
N THR A 34 -12.87 13.83 8.18
CA THR A 34 -13.68 12.69 8.62
C THR A 34 -13.64 11.57 7.58
N THR A 35 -13.77 11.89 6.30
CA THR A 35 -13.64 10.90 5.21
C THR A 35 -12.24 10.31 5.15
N ASP A 36 -11.20 11.13 5.30
CA ASP A 36 -9.81 10.67 5.36
C ASP A 36 -9.59 9.67 6.52
N LEU A 37 -10.20 9.93 7.70
CA LEU A 37 -10.11 9.03 8.83
C LEU A 37 -10.75 7.68 8.53
N ILE A 38 -11.98 7.66 7.96
CA ILE A 38 -12.67 6.43 7.60
C ILE A 38 -11.89 5.65 6.55
N GLN A 39 -11.46 6.31 5.49
CA GLN A 39 -10.65 5.70 4.44
C GLN A 39 -9.33 5.16 4.99
N GLY A 40 -8.68 5.91 5.85
CA GLY A 40 -7.45 5.46 6.49
C GLY A 40 -7.66 4.21 7.35
N LEU A 41 -8.75 4.12 8.12
CA LEU A 41 -9.08 2.92 8.89
C LEU A 41 -9.34 1.71 7.97
N MET A 42 -10.07 1.92 6.87
CA MET A 42 -10.28 0.87 5.87
C MET A 42 -8.94 0.42 5.24
N MET A 43 -8.08 1.37 4.91
CA MET A 43 -6.73 1.09 4.40
C MET A 43 -5.90 0.23 5.35
N ILE A 44 -5.90 0.54 6.66
CA ILE A 44 -5.14 -0.27 7.63
C ILE A 44 -5.69 -1.71 7.69
N VAL A 45 -7.01 -1.86 7.72
CA VAL A 45 -7.62 -3.20 7.70
C VAL A 45 -7.19 -3.96 6.44
N ALA A 46 -7.26 -3.32 5.28
CA ALA A 46 -6.87 -3.94 4.01
C ALA A 46 -5.39 -4.33 3.99
N ILE A 47 -4.49 -3.38 4.33
CA ILE A 47 -3.05 -3.59 4.25
C ILE A 47 -2.52 -4.62 5.28
N LEU A 48 -3.24 -4.86 6.38
CA LEU A 48 -2.93 -5.90 7.34
C LEU A 48 -3.54 -7.25 6.93
N THR A 49 -4.78 -7.25 6.47
CA THR A 49 -5.51 -8.49 6.16
C THR A 49 -4.97 -9.18 4.91
N VAL A 50 -4.71 -8.42 3.85
CA VAL A 50 -4.27 -8.98 2.55
C VAL A 50 -2.96 -9.78 2.65
N PRO A 51 -1.86 -9.25 3.23
CA PRO A 51 -0.63 -10.03 3.34
C PRO A 51 -0.78 -11.24 4.27
N VAL A 52 -1.56 -11.14 5.34
CA VAL A 52 -1.81 -12.27 6.23
C VAL A 52 -2.55 -13.40 5.52
N LEU A 53 -3.60 -13.08 4.78
CA LEU A 53 -4.34 -14.07 3.98
C LEU A 53 -3.47 -14.66 2.87
N ALA A 54 -2.73 -13.83 2.13
CA ALA A 54 -1.83 -14.30 1.08
C ALA A 54 -0.75 -15.23 1.63
N TYR A 55 -0.16 -14.89 2.77
CA TYR A 55 0.81 -15.73 3.46
C TYR A 55 0.21 -17.04 3.94
N ALA A 56 -0.97 -17.00 4.56
CA ALA A 56 -1.66 -18.20 5.05
C ALA A 56 -1.98 -19.18 3.91
N ILE A 57 -2.47 -18.68 2.78
CA ILE A 57 -2.75 -19.52 1.60
C ILE A 57 -1.46 -20.07 1.01
N LEU A 58 -0.42 -19.24 0.89
CA LEU A 58 0.86 -19.65 0.34
C LEU A 58 1.50 -20.79 1.17
N THR A 59 1.44 -20.66 2.51
CA THR A 59 2.09 -21.60 3.43
C THR A 59 1.24 -22.81 3.76
N PHE A 60 0.01 -22.88 3.28
CA PHE A 60 -0.85 -24.05 3.47
C PHE A 60 -0.30 -25.31 2.78
N ASP A 61 0.18 -25.14 1.54
CA ASP A 61 0.69 -26.28 0.73
C ASP A 61 2.21 -26.30 0.59
N THR A 62 2.89 -25.16 0.75
CA THR A 62 4.34 -25.06 0.50
C THR A 62 5.03 -24.17 1.54
N SER A 63 6.33 -24.39 1.78
CA SER A 63 7.10 -23.45 2.60
C SER A 63 7.39 -22.16 1.82
N PHE A 64 7.47 -21.03 2.52
CA PHE A 64 7.77 -19.72 1.89
C PHE A 64 9.07 -19.73 1.07
N SER A 65 10.11 -20.39 1.57
CA SER A 65 11.39 -20.50 0.87
C SER A 65 11.29 -21.34 -0.42
N SER A 66 10.52 -22.42 -0.42
CA SER A 66 10.30 -23.21 -1.63
C SER A 66 9.43 -22.48 -2.66
N ALA A 67 8.45 -21.69 -2.20
CA ALA A 67 7.68 -20.83 -3.10
C ALA A 67 8.56 -19.77 -3.78
N LEU A 68 9.47 -19.14 -3.05
CA LEU A 68 10.44 -18.18 -3.61
C LEU A 68 11.40 -18.86 -4.62
N ALA A 69 11.92 -20.05 -4.29
CA ALA A 69 12.79 -20.82 -5.20
C ALA A 69 12.06 -21.16 -6.51
N ALA A 70 10.80 -21.59 -6.44
CA ALA A 70 9.96 -21.86 -7.61
C ALA A 70 9.71 -20.62 -8.49
N LYS A 71 9.86 -19.40 -7.92
CA LYS A 71 9.74 -18.12 -8.63
C LYS A 71 11.10 -17.56 -9.11
N GLY A 72 12.15 -18.38 -9.13
CA GLY A 72 13.45 -18.00 -9.64
C GLY A 72 14.27 -17.11 -8.72
N VAL A 73 13.97 -17.08 -7.42
CA VAL A 73 14.84 -16.42 -6.45
C VAL A 73 16.06 -17.32 -6.19
N GLU A 74 17.23 -16.90 -6.62
CA GLU A 74 18.45 -17.70 -6.55
C GLU A 74 18.88 -18.05 -5.12
N GLN A 75 18.66 -17.13 -4.17
CA GLN A 75 19.04 -17.30 -2.77
C GLN A 75 17.85 -17.05 -1.82
N PRO A 76 16.86 -17.95 -1.76
CA PRO A 76 15.66 -17.76 -0.94
C PRO A 76 15.94 -17.55 0.56
N ALA A 77 17.02 -18.17 1.07
CA ALA A 77 17.44 -18.04 2.46
C ALA A 77 17.97 -16.63 2.81
N GLN A 78 18.51 -15.92 1.82
CA GLN A 78 19.01 -14.56 2.00
C GLN A 78 18.01 -13.49 1.59
N PHE A 79 16.84 -13.87 1.05
CA PHE A 79 15.83 -12.94 0.54
C PHE A 79 15.34 -11.93 1.59
N LEU A 80 15.37 -12.28 2.87
CA LEU A 80 15.02 -11.39 3.98
C LEU A 80 16.22 -10.61 4.56
N ASN A 81 17.39 -10.72 3.95
CA ASN A 81 18.58 -10.00 4.41
C ASN A 81 18.58 -8.58 3.83
N PHE A 82 18.25 -7.59 4.65
CA PHE A 82 18.19 -6.17 4.26
C PHE A 82 19.53 -5.53 3.90
N PHE A 83 20.65 -6.21 4.15
CA PHE A 83 21.99 -5.70 3.90
C PHE A 83 22.62 -6.24 2.63
N VAL A 84 21.90 -7.09 1.90
CA VAL A 84 22.38 -7.75 0.69
C VAL A 84 21.37 -7.51 -0.44
N ASN A 85 21.85 -7.12 -1.61
CA ASN A 85 21.03 -7.01 -2.82
C ASN A 85 20.61 -8.42 -3.33
N GLY A 86 19.67 -8.48 -4.27
CA GLY A 86 19.22 -9.75 -4.87
C GLY A 86 20.30 -10.54 -5.60
N ASP A 87 21.38 -9.88 -6.00
CA ASP A 87 22.57 -10.48 -6.65
C ASP A 87 23.66 -10.94 -5.65
N GLY A 88 23.40 -10.84 -4.34
CA GLY A 88 24.34 -11.22 -3.28
C GLY A 88 25.38 -10.14 -2.95
N THR A 89 25.36 -8.98 -3.60
CA THR A 89 26.27 -7.86 -3.27
C THR A 89 25.78 -7.08 -2.04
N PRO A 90 26.69 -6.51 -1.23
CA PRO A 90 26.27 -5.69 -0.09
C PRO A 90 25.60 -4.40 -0.54
N VAL A 91 24.54 -3.99 0.18
CA VAL A 91 23.83 -2.73 -0.09
C VAL A 91 24.78 -1.54 0.16
N SER A 92 24.86 -0.63 -0.81
CA SER A 92 25.70 0.56 -0.69
C SER A 92 25.17 1.53 0.34
N ALA A 93 26.03 2.00 1.24
CA ALA A 93 25.67 3.04 2.23
C ALA A 93 25.17 4.33 1.55
N VAL A 94 25.74 4.69 0.39
CA VAL A 94 25.32 5.88 -0.38
C VAL A 94 23.88 5.71 -0.90
N SER A 95 23.53 4.53 -1.42
CA SER A 95 22.17 4.22 -1.87
C SER A 95 21.19 4.28 -0.71
N THR A 96 21.54 3.73 0.44
CA THR A 96 20.71 3.77 1.66
C THR A 96 20.46 5.20 2.11
N ILE A 97 21.50 6.05 2.18
CA ILE A 97 21.37 7.46 2.56
C ILE A 97 20.52 8.23 1.54
N SER A 98 20.73 7.97 0.24
CA SER A 98 19.94 8.60 -0.83
C SER A 98 18.44 8.27 -0.71
N ASN A 99 18.11 7.02 -0.44
CA ASN A 99 16.72 6.59 -0.23
C ASN A 99 16.10 7.22 1.03
N LEU A 100 16.87 7.35 2.12
CA LEU A 100 16.42 8.02 3.34
C LEU A 100 16.23 9.53 3.14
N ALA A 101 17.06 10.17 2.32
CA ALA A 101 16.97 11.60 2.04
C ALA A 101 15.63 12.00 1.37
N TRP A 102 14.98 11.09 0.66
CA TRP A 102 13.66 11.30 0.08
C TRP A 102 12.61 11.69 1.14
N GLY A 103 12.70 11.11 2.34
CA GLY A 103 11.82 11.45 3.45
C GLY A 103 11.90 12.92 3.91
N LEU A 104 13.03 13.60 3.68
CA LEU A 104 13.20 15.01 4.05
C LEU A 104 12.29 15.93 3.25
N GLY A 105 11.94 15.58 2.00
CA GLY A 105 11.04 16.35 1.15
C GLY A 105 9.60 16.43 1.68
N TYR A 106 9.18 15.47 2.47
CA TYR A 106 7.82 15.44 3.03
C TYR A 106 7.51 16.59 4.00
N PHE A 107 8.51 17.12 4.69
CA PHE A 107 8.31 18.21 5.63
C PHE A 107 7.80 19.51 4.99
N GLY A 108 8.05 19.72 3.70
CA GLY A 108 7.62 20.89 2.95
C GLY A 108 6.29 20.73 2.19
N MET A 109 5.64 19.57 2.26
CA MET A 109 4.42 19.31 1.50
C MET A 109 3.24 20.15 1.97
N PRO A 110 2.57 20.93 1.07
CA PRO A 110 1.50 21.85 1.46
C PRO A 110 0.34 21.19 2.19
N HIS A 111 -0.05 19.98 1.80
CA HIS A 111 -1.14 19.23 2.41
C HIS A 111 -0.84 18.80 3.87
N ILE A 112 0.42 18.66 4.22
CA ILE A 112 0.87 18.37 5.60
C ILE A 112 0.84 19.67 6.41
N LEU A 113 1.38 20.76 5.86
CA LEU A 113 1.44 22.05 6.51
C LEU A 113 0.04 22.59 6.87
N VAL A 114 -0.94 22.48 5.95
CA VAL A 114 -2.33 22.90 6.20
C VAL A 114 -2.93 22.15 7.40
N ARG A 115 -2.63 20.87 7.57
CA ARG A 115 -3.12 20.07 8.70
C ARG A 115 -2.54 20.58 10.04
N PHE A 116 -1.25 20.92 10.06
CA PHE A 116 -0.65 21.54 11.26
C PHE A 116 -1.24 22.90 11.58
N MET A 117 -1.54 23.72 10.58
CA MET A 117 -2.15 25.04 10.77
C MET A 117 -3.58 24.97 11.32
N ALA A 118 -4.30 23.88 11.09
CA ALA A 118 -5.68 23.68 11.55
C ALA A 118 -5.78 23.15 12.98
N VAL A 119 -4.67 22.82 13.64
CA VAL A 119 -4.66 22.26 15.00
C VAL A 119 -4.85 23.39 16.03
N LYS A 120 -5.74 23.16 17.03
CA LYS A 120 -6.12 24.17 18.02
C LYS A 120 -5.08 24.41 19.11
N SER A 121 -4.29 23.40 19.48
CA SER A 121 -3.36 23.48 20.60
C SER A 121 -2.12 22.60 20.41
N ASN A 122 -1.04 22.96 21.13
CA ASN A 122 0.20 22.17 21.16
C ASN A 122 0.01 20.77 21.75
N GLU A 123 -0.97 20.57 22.61
CA GLU A 123 -1.26 19.25 23.19
C GLU A 123 -1.89 18.33 22.15
N GLU A 124 -2.77 18.86 21.30
CA GLU A 124 -3.34 18.10 20.18
C GLU A 124 -2.26 17.73 19.16
N ILE A 125 -1.29 18.58 18.89
CA ILE A 125 -0.14 18.26 18.04
C ILE A 125 0.65 17.07 18.61
N LYS A 126 0.91 17.06 19.93
CA LYS A 126 1.61 15.93 20.57
C LYS A 126 0.85 14.62 20.47
N LYS A 127 -0.49 14.65 20.62
CA LYS A 127 -1.34 13.46 20.44
C LYS A 127 -1.33 13.00 18.99
N SER A 128 -1.55 13.90 18.05
CA SER A 128 -1.54 13.61 16.60
C SER A 128 -0.22 13.01 16.16
N ARG A 129 0.91 13.54 16.65
CA ARG A 129 2.24 12.98 16.35
C ARG A 129 2.38 11.54 16.81
N LYS A 130 1.93 11.19 18.02
CA LYS A 130 1.98 9.81 18.51
C LYS A 130 1.17 8.87 17.64
N ILE A 131 -0.06 9.27 17.30
CA ILE A 131 -0.95 8.49 16.43
C ILE A 131 -0.31 8.31 15.04
N ALA A 132 0.20 9.40 14.45
CA ALA A 132 0.84 9.37 13.14
C ALA A 132 2.08 8.46 13.11
N VAL A 133 2.93 8.50 14.14
CA VAL A 133 4.12 7.62 14.20
C VAL A 133 3.71 6.16 14.26
N VAL A 134 2.75 5.80 15.12
CA VAL A 134 2.26 4.41 15.21
C VAL A 134 1.64 3.97 13.88
N TRP A 135 0.83 4.84 13.27
CA TRP A 135 0.21 4.60 11.97
C TRP A 135 1.27 4.32 10.89
N VAL A 136 2.28 5.19 10.79
CA VAL A 136 3.35 5.07 9.79
C VAL A 136 4.13 3.77 9.99
N ILE A 137 4.48 3.41 11.23
CA ILE A 137 5.19 2.17 11.51
C ILE A 137 4.37 0.97 11.04
N ILE A 138 3.09 0.90 11.38
CA ILE A 138 2.19 -0.19 10.98
C ILE A 138 2.08 -0.25 9.46
N SER A 139 1.79 0.89 8.81
CA SER A 139 1.58 0.94 7.36
C SER A 139 2.82 0.58 6.57
N LEU A 140 4.00 1.11 6.95
CA LEU A 140 5.25 0.79 6.25
C LEU A 140 5.65 -0.66 6.44
N THR A 141 5.51 -1.19 7.67
CA THR A 141 5.81 -2.60 7.92
C THR A 141 4.90 -3.51 7.09
N ALA A 142 3.61 -3.23 7.07
CA ALA A 142 2.64 -4.00 6.27
C ALA A 142 2.92 -3.88 4.77
N SER A 143 3.29 -2.68 4.28
CA SER A 143 3.65 -2.47 2.87
C SER A 143 4.91 -3.25 2.47
N CYS A 144 5.91 -3.31 3.33
CA CYS A 144 7.09 -4.15 3.08
C CYS A 144 6.71 -5.63 3.07
N LEU A 145 5.89 -6.08 4.03
CA LEU A 145 5.45 -7.47 4.11
C LEU A 145 4.67 -7.90 2.88
N ILE A 146 3.77 -7.05 2.36
CA ILE A 146 3.02 -7.42 1.16
C ILE A 146 3.92 -7.59 -0.06
N GLY A 147 4.93 -6.73 -0.24
CA GLY A 147 5.92 -6.88 -1.32
C GLY A 147 6.70 -8.19 -1.21
N LEU A 148 7.15 -8.53 0.01
CA LEU A 148 7.86 -9.78 0.27
C LEU A 148 7.00 -11.02 0.02
N ILE A 149 5.77 -11.03 0.54
CA ILE A 149 4.84 -12.16 0.41
C ILE A 149 4.37 -12.31 -1.03
N ALA A 150 4.04 -11.21 -1.70
CA ALA A 150 3.58 -11.21 -3.07
C ALA A 150 4.61 -11.81 -4.04
N ARG A 151 5.90 -11.63 -3.78
CA ARG A 151 6.96 -12.25 -4.59
C ARG A 151 6.87 -13.77 -4.66
N GLY A 152 6.47 -14.42 -3.56
CA GLY A 152 6.22 -15.87 -3.54
C GLY A 152 4.80 -16.26 -3.96
N TYR A 153 3.80 -15.39 -3.67
CA TYR A 153 2.38 -15.68 -3.86
C TYR A 153 1.90 -15.48 -5.31
N LEU A 154 2.30 -14.39 -5.97
CA LEU A 154 1.81 -14.06 -7.31
C LEU A 154 2.27 -15.07 -8.35
N THR A 155 1.34 -15.47 -9.22
CA THR A 155 1.65 -16.37 -10.34
C THR A 155 2.50 -15.70 -11.41
N ALA A 156 2.22 -14.44 -11.72
CA ALA A 156 3.01 -13.62 -12.64
C ALA A 156 4.07 -12.82 -11.88
N GLN A 157 5.31 -12.82 -12.37
CA GLN A 157 6.33 -11.92 -11.87
C GLN A 157 6.02 -10.49 -12.32
N LEU A 158 6.20 -9.53 -11.40
CA LEU A 158 6.07 -8.11 -11.69
C LEU A 158 7.44 -7.56 -12.11
N ASP A 159 7.44 -6.79 -13.15
CA ASP A 159 8.58 -5.96 -13.57
C ASP A 159 8.56 -4.59 -12.84
N ASP A 160 9.59 -3.78 -13.04
CA ASP A 160 9.71 -2.48 -12.40
C ASP A 160 8.51 -1.57 -12.70
N ALA A 161 7.96 -1.63 -13.91
CA ALA A 161 6.82 -0.81 -14.34
C ALA A 161 5.49 -1.24 -13.69
N THR A 162 5.36 -2.52 -13.33
CA THR A 162 4.13 -3.10 -12.76
C THR A 162 4.23 -3.35 -11.25
N SER A 163 5.42 -3.17 -10.66
CA SER A 163 5.68 -3.40 -9.23
C SER A 163 4.79 -2.55 -8.32
N GLU A 164 4.45 -1.32 -8.73
CA GLU A 164 3.54 -0.45 -7.99
C GLU A 164 2.12 -1.03 -7.85
N SER A 165 1.72 -1.92 -8.73
CA SER A 165 0.41 -2.60 -8.69
C SER A 165 0.37 -3.87 -7.84
N VAL A 166 1.44 -4.18 -7.08
CA VAL A 166 1.57 -5.42 -6.31
C VAL A 166 0.39 -5.69 -5.38
N PHE A 167 -0.09 -4.68 -4.68
CA PHE A 167 -1.24 -4.79 -3.77
C PHE A 167 -2.51 -5.17 -4.52
N ILE A 168 -2.80 -4.45 -5.61
CA ILE A 168 -3.97 -4.67 -6.47
C ILE A 168 -3.96 -6.10 -7.02
N ARG A 169 -2.83 -6.54 -7.56
CA ARG A 169 -2.69 -7.88 -8.14
C ARG A 169 -2.79 -8.98 -7.09
N THR A 170 -2.29 -8.73 -5.88
CA THR A 170 -2.43 -9.67 -4.77
C THR A 170 -3.90 -9.83 -4.39
N ILE A 171 -4.66 -8.73 -4.30
CA ILE A 171 -6.10 -8.76 -4.04
C ILE A 171 -6.84 -9.47 -5.18
N GLN A 172 -6.55 -9.15 -6.43
CA GLN A 172 -7.17 -9.79 -7.58
C GLN A 172 -6.96 -11.31 -7.57
N GLN A 173 -5.75 -11.78 -7.28
CA GLN A 173 -5.46 -13.21 -7.20
C GLN A 173 -6.10 -13.86 -5.96
N LEU A 174 -6.11 -13.18 -4.82
CA LEU A 174 -6.67 -13.67 -3.56
C LEU A 174 -8.19 -13.86 -3.64
N PHE A 175 -8.87 -12.93 -4.31
CA PHE A 175 -10.34 -12.88 -4.39
C PHE A 175 -10.89 -13.28 -5.78
N SER A 176 -10.12 -13.98 -6.60
CA SER A 176 -10.48 -14.36 -7.99
C SER A 176 -11.55 -15.47 -8.12
N GLY A 177 -12.10 -15.98 -7.01
CA GLY A 177 -12.98 -17.15 -7.04
C GLY A 177 -14.41 -16.88 -7.51
N ASN A 178 -15.24 -16.28 -6.67
CA ASN A 178 -16.68 -16.08 -6.89
C ASN A 178 -16.99 -14.60 -6.99
N GLY A 179 -18.15 -14.25 -7.58
CA GLY A 179 -18.61 -12.85 -7.64
C GLY A 179 -18.67 -12.14 -6.27
N VAL A 180 -19.00 -12.84 -5.21
CA VAL A 180 -18.97 -12.30 -3.83
C VAL A 180 -17.55 -11.98 -3.38
N LEU A 181 -16.59 -12.87 -3.67
CA LEU A 181 -15.18 -12.63 -3.35
C LEU A 181 -14.63 -11.45 -4.15
N ILE A 182 -14.96 -11.35 -5.43
CA ILE A 182 -14.57 -10.21 -6.29
C ILE A 182 -15.11 -8.90 -5.72
N PHE A 183 -16.37 -8.90 -5.24
CA PHE A 183 -16.96 -7.71 -4.61
C PHE A 183 -16.23 -7.33 -3.31
N ILE A 184 -15.91 -8.30 -2.44
CA ILE A 184 -15.11 -8.07 -1.23
C ILE A 184 -13.72 -7.54 -1.59
N GLY A 185 -13.07 -8.12 -2.60
CA GLY A 185 -11.79 -7.64 -3.12
C GLY A 185 -11.86 -6.19 -3.59
N GLY A 186 -12.97 -5.81 -4.25
CA GLY A 186 -13.21 -4.43 -4.68
C GLY A 186 -13.38 -3.43 -3.52
N ILE A 187 -13.83 -3.88 -2.34
CA ILE A 187 -13.90 -3.03 -1.13
C ILE A 187 -12.49 -2.74 -0.58
N PHE A 188 -11.54 -3.66 -0.76
CA PHE A 188 -10.16 -3.50 -0.31
C PHE A 188 -9.29 -2.67 -1.29
N LEU A 189 -9.77 -2.44 -2.50
CA LEU A 189 -9.13 -1.59 -3.52
C LEU A 189 -9.63 -0.15 -3.44
#